data_9fd40563284f662f2cc27d3e3a7348dc
#
_entry.id   9fd40563284f662f2cc27d3e3a7348dc
#
_cell.length_a   1.000
_cell.length_b   1.000
_cell.length_c   1.000
_cell.angle_alpha   90.00
_cell.angle_beta   90.00
_cell.angle_gamma   90.00
#
_symmetry.space_group_name_H-M   'P 1'
#
loop_
_entity.id
_entity.type
_entity.pdbx_description
1 polymer ?
#
loop_
_entity_poly.entity_id
_entity_poly.type
_entity_poly.pdbx_seq_one_letter_code
_entity_poly.pdbx_strand_id
1 'polypeptide(L)'
;MKLQRFAIITGIVLSLAVTSATSQDDFKDIEIRSTRVADGIYMLTGKGGNLGVSVGSDGTFLIDDQFAPLTDKIRAAIATFTDQPVKFLLNTHWHPDHTGGNVNMGKTGTVIMAHDNVRKRLAVDNFIEMFGMEAPAMDSAGLPVITFDQSLTLHLNNNEIRISHVNSAHTDGDSIVHFRDANVIHTGDIYFAGMYPFIDTQSGGSTEGVLRALEKIAALSDSDTVIIPGHGPLGDKNSLTAYTDMIRTISGRIHRMIDKQSSLEQILAAEPTRDFDEKYGNGFIGNTAFVKMLYADMAENP
;
A
#
# COMPACT_ATOMS: atom_id res chain seq x y z
N MET A 1 -11.27 66.46 32.80
CA MET A 1 -10.69 65.10 32.83
C MET A 1 -11.74 64.12 32.30
N LYS A 2 -11.60 63.64 31.04
CA LYS A 2 -12.51 62.64 30.43
C LYS A 2 -11.77 61.33 30.43
N LEU A 3 -12.25 60.33 31.19
CA LEU A 3 -11.74 58.95 31.14
C LEU A 3 -12.31 58.26 29.87
N GLN A 4 -11.42 57.85 28.97
CA GLN A 4 -11.75 56.93 27.86
C GLN A 4 -11.65 55.49 28.37
N ARG A 5 -12.77 54.77 28.27
CA ARG A 5 -12.80 53.32 28.55
C ARG A 5 -12.42 52.60 27.26
N PHE A 6 -11.28 51.84 27.30
CA PHE A 6 -10.93 50.88 26.25
C PHE A 6 -11.69 49.58 26.51
N ALA A 7 -12.52 49.18 25.54
CA ALA A 7 -13.12 47.84 25.51
C ALA A 7 -12.16 46.87 24.82
N ILE A 8 -11.69 45.86 25.56
CA ILE A 8 -10.91 44.76 25.00
C ILE A 8 -11.91 43.73 24.47
N ILE A 9 -11.97 43.58 23.14
CA ILE A 9 -12.72 42.50 22.48
C ILE A 9 -11.79 41.28 22.41
N THR A 10 -12.04 40.31 23.26
CA THR A 10 -11.34 38.99 23.20
C THR A 10 -12.03 38.15 22.13
N GLY A 11 -11.44 38.09 20.96
CA GLY A 11 -11.89 37.18 19.89
C GLY A 11 -11.54 35.74 20.25
N ILE A 12 -12.56 34.92 20.49
CA ILE A 12 -12.39 33.44 20.60
C ILE A 12 -12.26 32.93 19.19
N VAL A 13 -11.05 32.52 18.80
CA VAL A 13 -10.81 31.76 17.59
C VAL A 13 -11.20 30.30 17.88
N LEU A 14 -12.37 29.91 17.41
CA LEU A 14 -12.83 28.53 17.45
C LEU A 14 -12.12 27.79 16.29
N SER A 15 -11.02 27.12 16.58
CA SER A 15 -10.38 26.20 15.63
C SER A 15 -11.26 24.95 15.48
N LEU A 16 -12.00 24.86 14.38
CA LEU A 16 -12.65 23.63 13.94
C LEU A 16 -11.54 22.66 13.46
N ALA A 17 -11.17 21.73 14.31
CA ALA A 17 -10.40 20.57 13.90
C ALA A 17 -11.34 19.69 13.04
N VAL A 18 -11.13 19.71 11.73
CA VAL A 18 -11.78 18.76 10.82
C VAL A 18 -11.05 17.43 10.96
N THR A 19 -11.48 16.61 11.90
CA THR A 19 -11.06 15.20 11.97
C THR A 19 -11.87 14.47 10.90
N SER A 20 -11.24 14.15 9.76
CA SER A 20 -11.79 13.21 8.79
C SER A 20 -11.64 11.78 9.32
N ALA A 21 -12.34 11.46 10.41
CA ALA A 21 -12.53 10.07 10.81
C ALA A 21 -13.44 9.43 9.75
N THR A 22 -12.92 8.46 8.99
CA THR A 22 -13.76 7.60 8.14
C THR A 22 -14.84 6.98 9.02
N SER A 23 -16.11 7.31 8.75
CA SER A 23 -17.21 6.85 9.57
C SER A 23 -17.43 5.35 9.35
N GLN A 24 -17.93 4.64 10.35
CA GLN A 24 -18.26 3.21 10.25
C GLN A 24 -19.31 2.96 9.13
N ASP A 25 -20.10 3.96 8.78
CA ASP A 25 -21.06 3.94 7.67
C ASP A 25 -20.40 3.81 6.30
N ASP A 26 -19.15 4.31 6.11
CA ASP A 26 -18.41 4.21 4.85
C ASP A 26 -18.04 2.78 4.45
N PHE A 27 -18.11 1.83 5.38
CA PHE A 27 -17.76 0.42 5.18
C PHE A 27 -18.97 -0.52 5.15
N LYS A 28 -20.17 0.00 5.45
CA LYS A 28 -21.39 -0.82 5.61
C LYS A 28 -21.73 -1.60 4.35
N ASP A 29 -21.67 -0.96 3.19
CA ASP A 29 -22.06 -1.51 1.90
C ASP A 29 -20.89 -2.17 1.15
N ILE A 30 -19.70 -2.19 1.76
CA ILE A 30 -18.54 -2.86 1.14
C ILE A 30 -18.70 -4.38 1.22
N GLU A 31 -18.61 -5.03 0.07
CA GLU A 31 -18.53 -6.48 -0.07
C GLU A 31 -17.08 -6.92 -0.20
N ILE A 32 -16.69 -7.98 0.52
CA ILE A 32 -15.40 -8.65 0.28
C ILE A 32 -15.63 -9.74 -0.76
N ARG A 33 -14.95 -9.58 -1.90
CA ARG A 33 -15.04 -10.55 -3.00
C ARG A 33 -13.77 -11.39 -3.05
N SER A 34 -13.93 -12.69 -3.29
CA SER A 34 -12.83 -13.64 -3.42
C SER A 34 -12.64 -14.06 -4.87
N THR A 35 -11.38 -14.09 -5.32
CA THR A 35 -10.96 -14.63 -6.61
C THR A 35 -9.94 -15.74 -6.35
N ARG A 36 -10.18 -16.97 -6.85
CA ARG A 36 -9.18 -18.03 -6.78
C ARG A 36 -8.05 -17.72 -7.74
N VAL A 37 -6.81 -17.72 -7.22
CA VAL A 37 -5.59 -17.39 -7.98
C VAL A 37 -4.86 -18.67 -8.39
N ALA A 38 -4.69 -19.59 -7.45
CA ALA A 38 -4.09 -20.90 -7.64
C ALA A 38 -4.72 -21.90 -6.68
N ASP A 39 -4.22 -23.13 -6.62
CA ASP A 39 -4.71 -24.10 -5.64
C ASP A 39 -4.39 -23.63 -4.22
N GLY A 40 -5.42 -23.52 -3.38
CA GLY A 40 -5.29 -23.00 -2.01
C GLY A 40 -4.88 -21.53 -1.90
N ILE A 41 -4.81 -20.77 -3.00
CA ILE A 41 -4.46 -19.34 -2.98
C ILE A 41 -5.58 -18.50 -3.58
N TYR A 42 -5.95 -17.44 -2.86
CA TYR A 42 -7.03 -16.51 -3.23
C TYR A 42 -6.56 -15.05 -3.11
N MET A 43 -7.12 -14.18 -3.92
CA MET A 43 -7.10 -12.73 -3.73
C MET A 43 -8.47 -12.30 -3.18
N LEU A 44 -8.48 -11.48 -2.13
CA LEU A 44 -9.69 -10.81 -1.68
C LEU A 44 -9.61 -9.32 -2.01
N THR A 45 -10.74 -8.76 -2.43
CA THR A 45 -10.89 -7.33 -2.73
C THR A 45 -12.00 -6.72 -1.89
N GLY A 46 -11.82 -5.47 -1.47
CA GLY A 46 -12.77 -4.69 -0.69
C GLY A 46 -12.60 -3.20 -0.93
N LYS A 47 -12.48 -2.40 0.14
CA LYS A 47 -12.26 -0.94 0.03
C LYS A 47 -10.77 -0.56 0.08
N GLY A 48 -9.93 -1.30 0.77
CA GLY A 48 -8.48 -1.07 0.87
C GLY A 48 -7.69 -1.85 -0.17
N GLY A 49 -6.42 -2.13 0.15
CA GLY A 49 -5.55 -2.93 -0.69
C GLY A 49 -6.05 -4.35 -0.89
N ASN A 50 -5.58 -5.01 -1.93
CA ASN A 50 -5.86 -6.42 -2.18
C ASN A 50 -5.19 -7.29 -1.12
N LEU A 51 -5.91 -8.30 -0.66
CA LEU A 51 -5.40 -9.29 0.29
C LEU A 51 -5.00 -10.56 -0.43
N GLY A 52 -3.91 -11.19 0.01
CA GLY A 52 -3.56 -12.55 -0.37
C GLY A 52 -3.97 -13.54 0.71
N VAL A 53 -4.53 -14.68 0.35
CA VAL A 53 -4.92 -15.73 1.30
C VAL A 53 -4.38 -17.06 0.82
N SER A 54 -3.62 -17.76 1.67
CA SER A 54 -3.23 -19.16 1.46
C SER A 54 -3.90 -20.03 2.51
N VAL A 55 -4.58 -21.08 2.07
CA VAL A 55 -5.30 -22.03 2.93
C VAL A 55 -4.81 -23.45 2.73
N GLY A 56 -4.81 -24.22 3.82
CA GLY A 56 -4.44 -25.63 3.82
C GLY A 56 -4.39 -26.21 5.24
N SER A 57 -3.77 -27.36 5.41
CA SER A 57 -3.71 -28.08 6.70
C SER A 57 -2.96 -27.33 7.80
N ASP A 58 -2.05 -26.41 7.44
CA ASP A 58 -1.26 -25.67 8.42
C ASP A 58 -2.00 -24.45 9.00
N GLY A 59 -3.17 -24.13 8.45
CA GLY A 59 -4.01 -23.00 8.79
C GLY A 59 -4.10 -21.97 7.68
N THR A 60 -4.74 -20.83 7.94
CA THR A 60 -4.82 -19.73 6.99
C THR A 60 -3.66 -18.75 7.21
N PHE A 61 -2.93 -18.46 6.13
CA PHE A 61 -1.98 -17.37 6.03
C PHE A 61 -2.60 -16.23 5.23
N LEU A 62 -2.70 -15.07 5.85
CA LEU A 62 -3.26 -13.84 5.28
C LEU A 62 -2.15 -12.85 4.97
N ILE A 63 -2.23 -12.15 3.85
CA ILE A 63 -1.37 -11.03 3.48
C ILE A 63 -2.25 -9.79 3.45
N ASP A 64 -1.94 -8.83 4.31
CA ASP A 64 -2.68 -7.61 4.62
C ASP A 64 -4.10 -7.87 5.14
N ASP A 65 -4.76 -6.85 5.71
CA ASP A 65 -6.06 -7.02 6.34
C ASP A 65 -7.00 -5.81 6.23
N GLN A 66 -6.67 -4.88 5.33
CA GLN A 66 -7.46 -3.68 5.02
C GLN A 66 -7.77 -2.85 6.28
N PHE A 67 -8.99 -2.31 6.34
CA PHE A 67 -9.46 -1.45 7.44
C PHE A 67 -10.16 -2.24 8.54
N ALA A 68 -10.03 -1.81 9.79
CA ALA A 68 -10.64 -2.45 10.96
C ALA A 68 -12.15 -2.78 10.82
N PRO A 69 -13.02 -1.92 10.26
CA PRO A 69 -14.43 -2.24 10.10
C PRO A 69 -14.72 -3.40 9.13
N LEU A 70 -13.75 -3.79 8.31
CA LEU A 70 -13.90 -4.88 7.34
C LEU A 70 -13.46 -6.25 7.89
N THR A 71 -12.82 -6.31 9.06
CA THR A 71 -12.23 -7.54 9.61
C THR A 71 -13.22 -8.71 9.65
N ASP A 72 -14.45 -8.49 10.14
CA ASP A 72 -15.46 -9.57 10.23
C ASP A 72 -15.95 -10.00 8.84
N LYS A 73 -16.06 -9.07 7.89
CA LYS A 73 -16.42 -9.38 6.50
C LYS A 73 -15.30 -10.17 5.81
N ILE A 74 -14.02 -9.83 6.05
CA ILE A 74 -12.84 -10.55 5.54
C ILE A 74 -12.85 -11.98 6.10
N ARG A 75 -13.05 -12.15 7.41
CA ARG A 75 -13.16 -13.48 8.03
C ARG A 75 -14.33 -14.30 7.47
N ALA A 76 -15.48 -13.67 7.27
CA ALA A 76 -16.64 -14.32 6.67
C ALA A 76 -16.36 -14.77 5.22
N ALA A 77 -15.65 -13.95 4.42
CA ALA A 77 -15.25 -14.33 3.08
C ALA A 77 -14.27 -15.52 3.10
N ILE A 78 -13.27 -15.53 3.99
CA ILE A 78 -12.34 -16.65 4.18
C ILE A 78 -13.09 -17.93 4.59
N ALA A 79 -14.06 -17.81 5.48
CA ALA A 79 -14.87 -18.95 5.94
C ALA A 79 -15.70 -19.62 4.83
N THR A 80 -15.85 -19.00 3.66
CA THR A 80 -16.55 -19.64 2.52
C THR A 80 -15.74 -20.75 1.85
N PHE A 81 -14.43 -20.80 2.06
CA PHE A 81 -13.53 -21.79 1.41
C PHE A 81 -12.58 -22.53 2.39
N THR A 82 -12.59 -22.19 3.67
CA THR A 82 -11.86 -22.94 4.71
C THR A 82 -12.50 -22.72 6.09
N ASP A 83 -12.43 -23.74 6.96
CA ASP A 83 -12.77 -23.66 8.38
C ASP A 83 -11.56 -23.35 9.27
N GLN A 84 -10.37 -23.25 8.65
CA GLN A 84 -9.13 -23.00 9.38
C GLN A 84 -9.02 -21.53 9.79
N PRO A 85 -8.64 -21.23 11.05
CA PRO A 85 -8.49 -19.85 11.51
C PRO A 85 -7.32 -19.15 10.79
N VAL A 86 -7.38 -17.81 10.73
CA VAL A 86 -6.24 -16.98 10.31
C VAL A 86 -5.16 -17.10 11.38
N LYS A 87 -4.15 -17.93 11.12
CA LYS A 87 -3.08 -18.25 12.05
C LYS A 87 -1.92 -17.26 11.93
N PHE A 88 -1.64 -16.83 10.71
CA PHE A 88 -0.57 -15.90 10.39
C PHE A 88 -1.09 -14.76 9.53
N LEU A 89 -0.61 -13.55 9.79
CA LEU A 89 -0.84 -12.34 9.01
C LEU A 89 0.51 -11.70 8.69
N LEU A 90 0.75 -11.40 7.43
CA LEU A 90 1.88 -10.58 7.01
C LEU A 90 1.37 -9.22 6.54
N ASN A 91 1.94 -8.13 7.03
CA ASN A 91 1.73 -6.82 6.43
C ASN A 91 2.83 -6.56 5.40
N THR A 92 2.42 -6.21 4.18
CA THR A 92 3.34 -5.86 3.10
C THR A 92 4.06 -4.55 3.36
N HIS A 93 3.35 -3.56 3.92
CA HIS A 93 3.84 -2.26 4.35
C HIS A 93 2.94 -1.69 5.46
N TRP A 94 3.14 -0.42 5.87
CA TRP A 94 2.52 0.13 7.08
C TRP A 94 1.19 0.86 6.87
N HIS A 95 0.74 1.15 5.64
CA HIS A 95 -0.43 1.99 5.40
C HIS A 95 -1.73 1.40 5.97
N PRO A 96 -2.66 2.27 6.41
CA PRO A 96 -3.86 1.85 7.14
C PRO A 96 -4.83 0.96 6.36
N ASP A 97 -4.84 1.05 5.04
CA ASP A 97 -5.66 0.20 4.17
C ASP A 97 -5.05 -1.20 3.91
N HIS A 98 -3.92 -1.50 4.56
CA HIS A 98 -3.24 -2.79 4.58
C HIS A 98 -3.08 -3.36 5.99
N THR A 99 -3.13 -2.49 7.03
CA THR A 99 -2.82 -2.86 8.42
C THR A 99 -3.94 -2.53 9.41
N GLY A 100 -5.02 -1.90 8.94
CA GLY A 100 -6.07 -1.40 9.82
C GLY A 100 -6.82 -2.49 10.60
N GLY A 101 -6.86 -3.72 10.10
CA GLY A 101 -7.45 -4.87 10.75
C GLY A 101 -6.57 -5.53 11.82
N ASN A 102 -5.27 -5.20 11.89
CA ASN A 102 -4.26 -5.85 12.72
C ASN A 102 -4.69 -6.06 14.17
N VAL A 103 -5.23 -5.01 14.82
CA VAL A 103 -5.67 -5.07 16.22
C VAL A 103 -6.75 -6.14 16.42
N ASN A 104 -7.71 -6.22 15.48
CA ASN A 104 -8.79 -7.21 15.53
C ASN A 104 -8.25 -8.62 15.29
N MET A 105 -7.29 -8.78 14.37
CA MET A 105 -6.63 -10.06 14.09
C MET A 105 -5.77 -10.50 15.28
N GLY A 106 -4.92 -9.61 15.83
CA GLY A 106 -4.04 -9.93 16.96
C GLY A 106 -4.82 -10.32 18.23
N LYS A 107 -5.93 -9.64 18.53
CA LYS A 107 -6.81 -9.99 19.67
C LYS A 107 -7.39 -11.40 19.58
N THR A 108 -7.43 -12.00 18.41
CA THR A 108 -7.90 -13.40 18.25
C THR A 108 -6.76 -14.42 18.15
N GLY A 109 -5.51 -13.99 18.41
CA GLY A 109 -4.36 -14.88 18.46
C GLY A 109 -3.65 -15.07 17.12
N THR A 110 -3.99 -14.28 16.08
CA THR A 110 -3.24 -14.25 14.83
C THR A 110 -1.82 -13.74 15.08
N VAL A 111 -0.82 -14.46 14.58
CA VAL A 111 0.60 -14.07 14.65
C VAL A 111 0.88 -13.09 13.51
N ILE A 112 1.13 -11.82 13.86
CA ILE A 112 1.38 -10.75 12.89
C ILE A 112 2.88 -10.67 12.60
N MET A 113 3.24 -10.58 11.32
CA MET A 113 4.60 -10.50 10.80
C MET A 113 4.75 -9.31 9.87
N ALA A 114 5.92 -8.66 9.85
CA ALA A 114 6.23 -7.59 8.91
C ALA A 114 7.74 -7.30 8.87
N HIS A 115 8.18 -6.45 7.93
CA HIS A 115 9.50 -5.85 8.00
C HIS A 115 9.67 -4.97 9.25
N ASP A 116 10.90 -4.85 9.76
CA ASP A 116 11.21 -4.06 10.97
C ASP A 116 10.70 -2.62 10.90
N ASN A 117 10.78 -1.98 9.74
CA ASN A 117 10.34 -0.59 9.57
C ASN A 117 8.81 -0.47 9.64
N VAL A 118 8.05 -1.46 9.16
CA VAL A 118 6.58 -1.49 9.33
C VAL A 118 6.23 -1.44 10.81
N ARG A 119 6.83 -2.30 11.64
CA ARG A 119 6.59 -2.28 13.09
C ARG A 119 6.97 -0.94 13.71
N LYS A 120 8.12 -0.34 13.31
CA LYS A 120 8.56 0.96 13.83
C LYS A 120 7.56 2.06 13.52
N ARG A 121 7.02 2.10 12.27
CA ARG A 121 6.03 3.08 11.85
C ARG A 121 4.70 2.87 12.57
N LEU A 122 4.19 1.65 12.64
CA LEU A 122 2.95 1.35 13.35
C LEU A 122 3.01 1.66 14.86
N ALA A 123 4.20 1.71 15.47
CA ALA A 123 4.36 1.97 16.90
C ALA A 123 4.31 3.46 17.29
N VAL A 124 4.23 4.38 16.33
CA VAL A 124 4.21 5.84 16.56
C VAL A 124 3.11 6.50 15.74
N ASP A 125 2.75 7.73 16.10
CA ASP A 125 1.84 8.54 15.30
C ASP A 125 2.51 8.93 13.97
N ASN A 126 1.77 8.80 12.88
CA ASN A 126 2.20 9.19 11.54
C ASN A 126 1.15 10.09 10.88
N PHE A 127 1.54 10.74 9.80
CA PHE A 127 0.65 11.55 8.97
C PHE A 127 0.98 11.30 7.48
N ILE A 128 -0.04 10.99 6.68
CA ILE A 128 0.11 10.76 5.25
C ILE A 128 -0.35 12.04 4.54
N GLU A 129 0.61 12.91 4.19
CA GLU A 129 0.33 14.26 3.65
C GLU A 129 -0.51 14.24 2.38
N MET A 130 -0.26 13.30 1.46
CA MET A 130 -0.98 13.19 0.20
C MET A 130 -2.50 13.12 0.41
N PHE A 131 -2.94 12.48 1.50
CA PHE A 131 -4.35 12.26 1.81
C PHE A 131 -4.84 13.12 2.99
N GLY A 132 -3.95 13.91 3.63
CA GLY A 132 -4.27 14.66 4.85
C GLY A 132 -4.74 13.75 5.98
N MET A 133 -4.19 12.54 6.07
CA MET A 133 -4.69 11.46 6.93
C MET A 133 -3.75 11.23 8.11
N GLU A 134 -4.31 11.33 9.32
CA GLU A 134 -3.64 10.89 10.54
C GLU A 134 -3.67 9.36 10.62
N ALA A 135 -2.53 8.76 10.95
CA ALA A 135 -2.37 7.34 11.26
C ALA A 135 -1.78 7.22 12.67
N PRO A 136 -2.64 7.17 13.72
CA PRO A 136 -2.18 7.13 15.10
C PRO A 136 -1.45 5.83 15.41
N ALA A 137 -0.58 5.88 16.44
CA ALA A 137 0.12 4.70 16.96
C ALA A 137 -0.84 3.55 17.21
N MET A 138 -0.50 2.37 16.69
CA MET A 138 -1.32 1.17 16.78
C MET A 138 -1.28 0.58 18.18
N ASP A 139 -2.43 0.07 18.68
CA ASP A 139 -2.49 -0.72 19.90
C ASP A 139 -1.53 -1.92 19.82
N SER A 140 -0.92 -2.26 20.95
CA SER A 140 0.09 -3.32 21.04
C SER A 140 -0.38 -4.68 20.49
N ALA A 141 -1.68 -4.98 20.56
CA ALA A 141 -2.26 -6.20 20.00
C ALA A 141 -2.16 -6.27 18.46
N GLY A 142 -2.02 -5.12 17.79
CA GLY A 142 -1.90 -5.04 16.32
C GLY A 142 -0.46 -4.93 15.83
N LEU A 143 0.52 -4.78 16.72
CA LEU A 143 1.91 -4.65 16.30
C LEU A 143 2.49 -6.02 15.86
N PRO A 144 3.23 -6.10 14.74
CA PRO A 144 3.93 -7.31 14.33
C PRO A 144 4.81 -7.89 15.44
N VAL A 145 4.64 -9.17 15.77
CA VAL A 145 5.41 -9.87 16.81
C VAL A 145 6.60 -10.63 16.23
N ILE A 146 6.58 -10.93 14.94
CA ILE A 146 7.72 -11.45 14.19
C ILE A 146 8.14 -10.38 13.19
N THR A 147 9.39 -9.93 13.28
CA THR A 147 9.93 -8.98 12.32
C THR A 147 11.19 -9.53 11.64
N PHE A 148 11.51 -9.00 10.48
CA PHE A 148 12.70 -9.33 9.70
C PHE A 148 13.28 -8.08 9.03
N ASP A 149 14.60 -8.12 8.75
CA ASP A 149 15.32 -7.03 8.11
C ASP A 149 15.44 -7.17 6.58
N GLN A 150 15.61 -8.40 6.07
CA GLN A 150 15.81 -8.65 4.64
C GLN A 150 14.81 -9.65 4.08
N SER A 151 14.61 -10.75 4.76
CA SER A 151 13.73 -11.81 4.26
C SER A 151 13.34 -12.82 5.33
N LEU A 152 12.20 -13.47 5.07
CA LEU A 152 11.67 -14.59 5.83
C LEU A 152 11.20 -15.66 4.86
N THR A 153 11.36 -16.93 5.21
CA THR A 153 10.79 -18.06 4.45
C THR A 153 9.84 -18.82 5.36
N LEU A 154 8.63 -19.05 4.87
CA LEU A 154 7.63 -19.89 5.53
C LEU A 154 7.43 -21.14 4.69
N HIS A 155 7.21 -22.27 5.34
CA HIS A 155 6.81 -23.53 4.71
C HIS A 155 5.42 -23.86 5.21
N LEU A 156 4.39 -23.43 4.48
CA LEU A 156 2.99 -23.55 4.85
C LEU A 156 2.14 -24.00 3.64
N ASN A 157 1.14 -24.84 3.89
CA ASN A 157 0.14 -25.23 2.91
C ASN A 157 0.77 -25.77 1.60
N ASN A 158 1.80 -26.59 1.72
CA ASN A 158 2.59 -27.14 0.61
C ASN A 158 3.29 -26.11 -0.28
N ASN A 159 3.54 -24.91 0.24
CA ASN A 159 4.29 -23.86 -0.45
C ASN A 159 5.54 -23.46 0.34
N GLU A 160 6.64 -23.25 -0.38
CA GLU A 160 7.74 -22.42 0.08
C GLU A 160 7.39 -20.96 -0.23
N ILE A 161 7.07 -20.20 0.82
CA ILE A 161 6.64 -18.79 0.71
C ILE A 161 7.83 -17.91 1.06
N ARG A 162 8.44 -17.29 0.06
CA ARG A 162 9.55 -16.36 0.25
C ARG A 162 9.04 -14.94 0.39
N ILE A 163 9.25 -14.36 1.56
CA ILE A 163 8.98 -12.96 1.85
C ILE A 163 10.30 -12.21 1.75
N SER A 164 10.36 -11.16 0.93
CA SER A 164 11.60 -10.40 0.70
C SER A 164 11.33 -8.92 0.80
N HIS A 165 12.07 -8.24 1.67
CA HIS A 165 12.07 -6.78 1.72
C HIS A 165 12.60 -6.18 0.42
N VAL A 166 12.07 -5.03 0.03
CA VAL A 166 12.56 -4.16 -1.04
C VAL A 166 12.72 -2.75 -0.49
N ASN A 167 13.94 -2.26 -0.57
CA ASN A 167 14.30 -1.00 0.05
C ASN A 167 13.78 0.20 -0.75
N SER A 168 13.20 1.16 -0.04
CA SER A 168 12.83 2.48 -0.57
C SER A 168 11.98 2.42 -1.84
N ALA A 169 10.98 1.50 -1.92
CA ALA A 169 10.08 1.40 -3.05
C ALA A 169 8.84 2.29 -2.85
N HIS A 170 7.67 1.74 -2.49
CA HIS A 170 6.49 2.51 -2.11
C HIS A 170 6.67 3.20 -0.74
N THR A 171 7.27 2.46 0.22
CA THR A 171 7.73 2.92 1.54
C THR A 171 9.12 2.37 1.84
N ASP A 172 9.62 2.57 3.06
CA ASP A 172 10.88 1.97 3.54
C ASP A 172 10.68 0.57 4.16
N GLY A 173 9.45 0.05 4.19
CA GLY A 173 9.11 -1.22 4.84
C GLY A 173 8.55 -2.29 3.92
N ASP A 174 8.53 -2.05 2.61
CA ASP A 174 7.81 -2.90 1.65
C ASP A 174 8.36 -4.33 1.56
N SER A 175 7.45 -5.26 1.37
CA SER A 175 7.76 -6.67 1.21
C SER A 175 7.01 -7.30 0.04
N ILE A 176 7.73 -8.12 -0.74
CA ILE A 176 7.17 -8.98 -1.78
C ILE A 176 6.98 -10.38 -1.20
N VAL A 177 5.84 -11.01 -1.46
CA VAL A 177 5.54 -12.38 -1.05
C VAL A 177 5.47 -13.27 -2.29
N HIS A 178 6.37 -14.24 -2.39
CA HIS A 178 6.45 -15.18 -3.51
C HIS A 178 6.13 -16.60 -3.05
N PHE A 179 4.97 -17.10 -3.47
CA PHE A 179 4.56 -18.49 -3.36
C PHE A 179 5.23 -19.29 -4.47
N ARG A 180 6.37 -19.91 -4.19
CA ARG A 180 7.26 -20.48 -5.22
C ARG A 180 6.65 -21.69 -5.92
N ASP A 181 5.98 -22.56 -5.18
CA ASP A 181 5.39 -23.77 -5.74
C ASP A 181 4.10 -23.47 -6.52
N ALA A 182 3.34 -22.47 -6.09
CA ALA A 182 2.12 -22.03 -6.78
C ALA A 182 2.37 -21.01 -7.90
N ASN A 183 3.60 -20.49 -8.03
CA ASN A 183 3.99 -19.45 -8.98
C ASN A 183 3.11 -18.19 -8.89
N VAL A 184 2.88 -17.70 -7.65
CA VAL A 184 2.11 -16.50 -7.36
C VAL A 184 2.97 -15.50 -6.61
N ILE A 185 2.88 -14.21 -6.99
CA ILE A 185 3.58 -13.12 -6.31
C ILE A 185 2.57 -12.08 -5.84
N HIS A 186 2.56 -11.76 -4.52
CA HIS A 186 1.87 -10.60 -3.97
C HIS A 186 2.88 -9.46 -3.80
N THR A 187 2.58 -8.30 -4.35
CA THR A 187 3.55 -7.21 -4.45
C THR A 187 3.35 -6.10 -3.41
N GLY A 188 2.22 -6.11 -2.68
CA GLY A 188 1.80 -4.91 -1.98
C GLY A 188 1.75 -3.72 -2.94
N ASP A 189 1.92 -2.53 -2.43
CA ASP A 189 1.78 -1.26 -3.17
C ASP A 189 2.99 -0.89 -4.04
N ILE A 190 3.83 -1.86 -4.36
CA ILE A 190 4.85 -1.72 -5.41
C ILE A 190 4.19 -1.72 -6.79
N TYR A 191 3.08 -2.46 -6.95
CA TYR A 191 2.34 -2.55 -8.20
C TYR A 191 0.87 -2.16 -8.01
N PHE A 192 0.43 -1.12 -8.73
CA PHE A 192 -0.95 -0.64 -8.82
C PHE A 192 -1.48 -0.97 -10.22
N ALA A 193 -2.23 -2.07 -10.35
CA ALA A 193 -2.68 -2.52 -11.66
C ALA A 193 -3.73 -1.58 -12.26
N GLY A 194 -3.38 -0.95 -13.39
CA GLY A 194 -4.29 -0.07 -14.14
C GLY A 194 -4.44 1.33 -13.57
N MET A 195 -3.57 1.78 -12.66
CA MET A 195 -3.59 3.13 -12.12
C MET A 195 -2.18 3.67 -11.84
N TYR A 196 -2.04 5.00 -11.71
CA TYR A 196 -0.78 5.61 -11.26
C TYR A 196 -0.49 5.22 -9.82
N PRO A 197 0.81 4.98 -9.47
CA PRO A 197 1.19 4.64 -8.10
C PRO A 197 1.09 5.84 -7.16
N PHE A 198 0.85 5.54 -5.90
CA PHE A 198 1.30 6.39 -4.81
C PHE A 198 2.71 5.95 -4.41
N ILE A 199 3.64 6.89 -4.26
CA ILE A 199 4.99 6.67 -3.73
C ILE A 199 5.13 7.56 -2.50
N ASP A 200 5.21 6.96 -1.33
CA ASP A 200 5.29 7.70 -0.07
C ASP A 200 6.75 8.06 0.24
N THR A 201 7.21 9.16 -0.35
CA THR A 201 8.58 9.65 -0.17
C THR A 201 8.85 10.06 1.28
N GLN A 202 7.84 10.49 2.01
CA GLN A 202 7.98 10.84 3.43
C GLN A 202 8.18 9.61 4.31
N SER A 203 7.67 8.47 3.86
CA SER A 203 7.94 7.18 4.47
C SER A 203 9.12 6.45 3.83
N GLY A 204 10.00 7.15 3.13
CA GLY A 204 11.25 6.63 2.56
C GLY A 204 11.07 5.86 1.26
N GLY A 205 9.91 5.97 0.59
CA GLY A 205 9.71 5.50 -0.76
C GLY A 205 10.45 6.37 -1.79
N SER A 206 10.66 5.85 -3.00
CA SER A 206 11.27 6.59 -4.11
C SER A 206 10.90 6.00 -5.46
N THR A 207 10.89 6.83 -6.47
CA THR A 207 10.64 6.40 -7.87
C THR A 207 11.67 5.36 -8.33
N GLU A 208 12.94 5.57 -8.01
CA GLU A 208 14.02 4.65 -8.35
C GLU A 208 13.86 3.32 -7.61
N GLY A 209 13.48 3.35 -6.33
CA GLY A 209 13.21 2.16 -5.53
C GLY A 209 12.04 1.35 -6.07
N VAL A 210 10.95 2.00 -6.47
CA VAL A 210 9.81 1.34 -7.14
C VAL A 210 10.26 0.65 -8.42
N LEU A 211 11.04 1.33 -9.28
CA LEU A 211 11.54 0.73 -10.52
C LEU A 211 12.43 -0.49 -10.25
N ARG A 212 13.36 -0.42 -9.28
CA ARG A 212 14.19 -1.56 -8.87
C ARG A 212 13.34 -2.73 -8.34
N ALA A 213 12.31 -2.43 -7.55
CA ALA A 213 11.42 -3.45 -7.01
C ALA A 213 10.60 -4.15 -8.11
N LEU A 214 10.07 -3.38 -9.08
CA LEU A 214 9.37 -3.92 -10.23
C LEU A 214 10.27 -4.80 -11.10
N GLU A 215 11.53 -4.41 -11.33
CA GLU A 215 12.53 -5.23 -12.03
C GLU A 215 12.82 -6.54 -11.28
N LYS A 216 12.91 -6.49 -9.94
CA LYS A 216 13.06 -7.70 -9.11
C LYS A 216 11.84 -8.62 -9.25
N ILE A 217 10.61 -8.09 -9.23
CA ILE A 217 9.39 -8.87 -9.42
C ILE A 217 9.39 -9.49 -10.81
N ALA A 218 9.73 -8.72 -11.86
CA ALA A 218 9.80 -9.22 -13.24
C ALA A 218 10.84 -10.34 -13.41
N ALA A 219 11.98 -10.26 -12.68
CA ALA A 219 13.00 -11.30 -12.69
C ALA A 219 12.56 -12.58 -11.96
N LEU A 220 11.66 -12.49 -10.98
CA LEU A 220 11.06 -13.62 -10.28
C LEU A 220 9.90 -14.27 -11.07
N SER A 221 9.38 -13.57 -12.08
CA SER A 221 8.19 -13.97 -12.83
C SER A 221 8.57 -14.67 -14.15
N ASP A 222 7.78 -15.65 -14.52
CA ASP A 222 7.75 -16.26 -15.85
C ASP A 222 6.42 -15.94 -16.58
N SER A 223 6.11 -16.64 -17.69
CA SER A 223 4.88 -16.44 -18.47
C SER A 223 3.61 -16.86 -17.74
N ASP A 224 3.72 -17.74 -16.77
CA ASP A 224 2.59 -18.36 -16.05
C ASP A 224 2.41 -17.77 -14.66
N THR A 225 3.31 -16.88 -14.23
CA THR A 225 3.24 -16.23 -12.92
C THR A 225 2.00 -15.34 -12.82
N VAL A 226 1.18 -15.58 -11.79
CA VAL A 226 0.07 -14.69 -11.45
C VAL A 226 0.55 -13.67 -10.40
N ILE A 227 0.27 -12.39 -10.65
CA ILE A 227 0.67 -11.30 -9.77
C ILE A 227 -0.57 -10.71 -9.10
N ILE A 228 -0.57 -10.71 -7.76
CA ILE A 228 -1.55 -9.99 -6.93
C ILE A 228 -0.95 -8.60 -6.66
N PRO A 229 -1.49 -7.52 -7.27
CA PRO A 229 -1.04 -6.16 -6.99
C PRO A 229 -1.56 -5.68 -5.65
N GLY A 230 -1.00 -4.61 -5.10
CA GLY A 230 -1.58 -3.95 -3.93
C GLY A 230 -2.97 -3.40 -4.20
N HIS A 231 -3.18 -2.85 -5.39
CA HIS A 231 -4.49 -2.34 -5.84
C HIS A 231 -4.76 -2.71 -7.30
N GLY A 232 -6.03 -2.90 -7.63
CA GLY A 232 -6.49 -3.21 -8.99
C GLY A 232 -6.63 -4.70 -9.27
N PRO A 233 -6.84 -5.10 -10.53
CA PRO A 233 -7.06 -6.49 -10.93
C PRO A 233 -5.76 -7.31 -10.88
N LEU A 234 -5.88 -8.65 -10.88
CA LEU A 234 -4.75 -9.55 -11.07
C LEU A 234 -3.93 -9.15 -12.30
N GLY A 235 -2.61 -9.26 -12.14
CA GLY A 235 -1.64 -9.01 -13.20
C GLY A 235 -0.85 -10.25 -13.59
N ASP A 236 -0.03 -10.06 -14.60
CA ASP A 236 0.96 -10.99 -15.13
C ASP A 236 2.27 -10.26 -15.41
N LYS A 237 3.27 -10.98 -15.89
CA LYS A 237 4.56 -10.39 -16.27
C LYS A 237 4.44 -9.29 -17.35
N ASN A 238 3.52 -9.42 -18.29
CA ASN A 238 3.35 -8.45 -19.38
C ASN A 238 2.75 -7.15 -18.87
N SER A 239 1.70 -7.24 -18.06
CA SER A 239 1.06 -6.07 -17.43
C SER A 239 2.00 -5.36 -16.46
N LEU A 240 2.81 -6.10 -15.69
CA LEU A 240 3.86 -5.55 -14.83
C LEU A 240 4.92 -4.81 -15.66
N THR A 241 5.38 -5.40 -16.78
CA THR A 241 6.35 -4.77 -17.68
C THR A 241 5.81 -3.47 -18.26
N ALA A 242 4.57 -3.49 -18.77
CA ALA A 242 3.92 -2.27 -19.29
C ALA A 242 3.78 -1.17 -18.23
N TYR A 243 3.49 -1.55 -16.98
CA TYR A 243 3.44 -0.61 -15.86
C TYR A 243 4.83 -0.04 -15.53
N THR A 244 5.85 -0.87 -15.51
CA THR A 244 7.25 -0.45 -15.30
C THR A 244 7.70 0.54 -16.37
N ASP A 245 7.37 0.26 -17.64
CA ASP A 245 7.71 1.12 -18.77
C ASP A 245 6.97 2.47 -18.73
N MET A 246 5.73 2.48 -18.24
CA MET A 246 4.98 3.71 -18.00
C MET A 246 5.70 4.59 -16.97
N ILE A 247 6.04 4.06 -15.78
CA ILE A 247 6.75 4.82 -14.75
C ILE A 247 8.10 5.31 -15.28
N ARG A 248 8.90 4.44 -15.90
CA ARG A 248 10.22 4.79 -16.47
C ARG A 248 10.11 5.89 -17.52
N THR A 249 9.09 5.84 -18.38
CA THR A 249 8.89 6.83 -19.42
C THR A 249 8.55 8.19 -18.85
N ILE A 250 7.57 8.25 -17.93
CA ILE A 250 7.11 9.50 -17.33
C ILE A 250 8.22 10.11 -16.47
N SER A 251 8.86 9.31 -15.60
CA SER A 251 9.95 9.76 -14.76
C SER A 251 11.13 10.29 -15.58
N GLY A 252 11.49 9.59 -16.68
CA GLY A 252 12.52 10.05 -17.59
C GLY A 252 12.18 11.33 -18.35
N ARG A 253 10.89 11.59 -18.65
CA ARG A 253 10.44 12.88 -19.23
C ARG A 253 10.62 14.01 -18.23
N ILE A 254 10.18 13.80 -16.99
CA ILE A 254 10.27 14.79 -15.90
C ILE A 254 11.73 15.08 -15.58
N HIS A 255 12.57 14.05 -15.41
CA HIS A 255 13.98 14.20 -15.09
C HIS A 255 14.71 15.08 -16.15
N ARG A 256 14.50 14.81 -17.46
CA ARG A 256 15.08 15.64 -18.53
C ARG A 256 14.63 17.11 -18.51
N MET A 257 13.44 17.40 -17.98
CA MET A 257 12.95 18.77 -17.83
C MET A 257 13.57 19.43 -16.59
N ILE A 258 13.76 18.70 -15.50
CA ILE A 258 14.48 19.16 -14.30
C ILE A 258 15.92 19.51 -14.68
N ASP A 259 16.62 18.66 -15.43
CA ASP A 259 17.98 18.93 -15.93
C ASP A 259 18.09 20.24 -16.74
N LYS A 260 17.00 20.61 -17.44
CA LYS A 260 16.87 21.88 -18.17
C LYS A 260 16.39 23.04 -17.30
N GLN A 261 16.32 22.84 -15.98
CA GLN A 261 15.85 23.83 -15.00
C GLN A 261 14.39 24.29 -15.24
N SER A 262 13.53 23.41 -15.78
CA SER A 262 12.11 23.69 -15.94
C SER A 262 11.43 23.75 -14.59
N SER A 263 10.54 24.74 -14.40
CA SER A 263 9.71 24.81 -13.20
C SER A 263 8.63 23.71 -13.19
N LEU A 264 8.06 23.42 -12.00
CA LEU A 264 6.94 22.49 -11.89
C LEU A 264 5.76 22.87 -12.80
N GLU A 265 5.45 24.20 -12.91
CA GLU A 265 4.39 24.65 -13.80
C GLU A 265 4.67 24.34 -15.27
N GLN A 266 5.94 24.50 -15.70
CA GLN A 266 6.36 24.15 -17.07
C GLN A 266 6.26 22.65 -17.32
N ILE A 267 6.63 21.82 -16.33
CA ILE A 267 6.51 20.36 -16.41
C ILE A 267 5.04 19.93 -16.49
N LEU A 268 4.18 20.50 -15.65
CA LEU A 268 2.74 20.25 -15.69
C LEU A 268 2.11 20.65 -17.04
N ALA A 269 2.52 21.82 -17.58
CA ALA A 269 2.04 22.30 -18.87
C ALA A 269 2.51 21.45 -20.06
N ALA A 270 3.60 20.69 -19.91
CA ALA A 270 4.09 19.75 -20.92
C ALA A 270 3.35 18.42 -20.94
N GLU A 271 2.44 18.17 -19.99
CA GLU A 271 1.60 16.97 -19.89
C GLU A 271 2.41 15.66 -20.06
N PRO A 272 3.44 15.38 -19.21
CA PRO A 272 4.34 14.24 -19.42
C PRO A 272 3.66 12.87 -19.31
N THR A 273 2.44 12.81 -18.77
CA THR A 273 1.63 11.61 -18.57
C THR A 273 0.63 11.33 -19.68
N ARG A 274 0.39 12.27 -20.61
CA ARG A 274 -0.74 12.30 -21.56
C ARG A 274 -1.00 10.97 -22.28
N ASP A 275 0.05 10.29 -22.72
CA ASP A 275 -0.07 9.02 -23.48
C ASP A 275 -0.58 7.85 -22.60
N PHE A 276 -0.59 8.04 -21.28
CA PHE A 276 -0.90 7.03 -20.28
C PHE A 276 -2.17 7.32 -19.48
N ASP A 277 -2.69 8.57 -19.55
CA ASP A 277 -3.80 9.05 -18.73
C ASP A 277 -5.09 8.23 -18.92
N GLU A 278 -5.40 7.81 -20.15
CA GLU A 278 -6.59 7.00 -20.43
C GLU A 278 -6.57 5.69 -19.67
N LYS A 279 -5.40 5.05 -19.56
CA LYS A 279 -5.24 3.74 -18.93
C LYS A 279 -5.00 3.83 -17.42
N TYR A 280 -4.20 4.80 -16.96
CA TYR A 280 -3.70 4.84 -15.59
C TYR A 280 -4.21 6.03 -14.78
N GLY A 281 -4.79 7.05 -15.41
CA GLY A 281 -5.18 8.31 -14.76
C GLY A 281 -6.51 8.28 -14.00
N ASN A 282 -7.25 7.16 -14.04
CA ASN A 282 -8.59 7.04 -13.44
C ASN A 282 -8.57 6.42 -12.02
N GLY A 283 -7.39 6.23 -11.42
CA GLY A 283 -7.22 5.77 -10.05
C GLY A 283 -7.38 6.89 -9.01
N PHE A 284 -7.05 6.58 -7.76
CA PHE A 284 -7.06 7.57 -6.67
C PHE A 284 -5.92 8.60 -6.76
N ILE A 285 -4.86 8.29 -7.52
CA ILE A 285 -3.80 9.24 -7.90
C ILE A 285 -4.05 9.70 -9.33
N GLY A 286 -4.46 10.96 -9.50
CA GLY A 286 -4.62 11.56 -10.83
C GLY A 286 -3.27 12.02 -11.41
N ASN A 287 -3.25 12.29 -12.72
CA ASN A 287 -2.06 12.68 -13.48
C ASN A 287 -1.28 13.86 -12.86
N THR A 288 -1.96 14.92 -12.47
CA THR A 288 -1.34 16.11 -11.83
C THR A 288 -0.66 15.75 -10.49
N ALA A 289 -1.31 14.93 -9.67
CA ALA A 289 -0.75 14.48 -8.39
C ALA A 289 0.47 13.60 -8.60
N PHE A 290 0.39 12.68 -9.58
CA PHE A 290 1.50 11.80 -9.93
C PHE A 290 2.73 12.59 -10.43
N VAL A 291 2.54 13.57 -11.33
CA VAL A 291 3.63 14.44 -11.80
C VAL A 291 4.27 15.22 -10.66
N LYS A 292 3.47 15.80 -9.76
CA LYS A 292 3.96 16.55 -8.59
C LYS A 292 4.79 15.67 -7.67
N MET A 293 4.33 14.45 -7.42
CA MET A 293 5.02 13.47 -6.57
C MET A 293 6.38 13.07 -7.16
N LEU A 294 6.43 12.74 -8.46
CA LEU A 294 7.68 12.42 -9.16
C LEU A 294 8.65 13.62 -9.18
N TYR A 295 8.12 14.83 -9.41
CA TYR A 295 8.95 16.04 -9.39
C TYR A 295 9.56 16.28 -8.01
N ALA A 296 8.78 16.15 -6.93
CA ALA A 296 9.28 16.35 -5.57
C ALA A 296 10.39 15.34 -5.23
N ASP A 297 10.16 14.04 -5.51
CA ASP A 297 11.14 12.98 -5.28
C ASP A 297 12.46 13.24 -6.01
N MET A 298 12.40 13.64 -7.30
CA MET A 298 13.61 13.87 -8.11
C MET A 298 14.30 15.21 -7.85
N ALA A 299 13.57 16.23 -7.41
CA ALA A 299 14.17 17.53 -7.09
C ALA A 299 14.91 17.51 -5.75
N GLU A 300 14.51 16.65 -4.81
CA GLU A 300 15.16 16.46 -3.51
C GLU A 300 16.34 15.50 -3.59
N ASN A 301 16.35 14.59 -4.59
CA ASN A 301 17.40 13.57 -4.79
C ASN A 301 17.96 13.65 -6.24
N PRO A 302 18.68 14.72 -6.59
CA PRO A 302 19.18 14.95 -7.96
C PRO A 302 20.28 13.97 -8.40
#